data_4079928fdb0ac5d75420e55cd72f209b
#
_entry.id   4079928fdb0ac5d75420e55cd72f209b
#
_cell.length_a   1.000
_cell.length_b   1.000
_cell.length_c   1.000
_cell.angle_alpha   90.00
_cell.angle_beta   90.00
_cell.angle_gamma   90.00
#
_symmetry.space_group_name_H-M   'P 1'
#
loop_
_entity.id
_entity.type
_entity.pdbx_description
1 polymer ?
#
loop_
_entity_poly.entity_id
_entity_poly.type
_entity_poly.pdbx_seq_one_letter_code
_entity_poly.pdbx_strand_id
1 'polypeptide(L)'
;YLHGIGATVKVSQWADVSAFYSLREEKDNQWHHTVGVNATARWKRLKVGLTAIENILSDSSQAVIGINARWNLGKVDMWGEVATTQGNKWGIGGIAGVRYTPISDLNLLAIYRYYSADYRNTYANALCSKTNINNEHGGYIGLEYNRLKNWQLSAFGDIWRDGFETMAQADFLPKKHYRMHTRFRVKRKNDKDTYSLRWNMAYTFGQWHLKTQADGNLVPTQEALTYGWSLFQDIEYRFAQVPIVLQLRAQGFDAKQWDNRVYIYENDVLYAYAIPFVYGVGGRFWLNARYKINDIFSLYLRVSETIYQPSWAFEHDKPTTRTDIHALLRVKL
;
A
#
# COMPACT_ATOMS: atom_id res chain seq x y z
N TYR A 1 -14.90 -5.79 -14.11
CA TYR A 1 -15.17 -6.89 -13.17
C TYR A 1 -14.41 -8.14 -13.62
N LEU A 2 -13.96 -8.98 -12.66
CA LEU A 2 -13.38 -10.30 -12.92
C LEU A 2 -14.44 -11.35 -12.59
N HIS A 3 -14.82 -12.15 -13.57
CA HIS A 3 -15.69 -13.29 -13.39
C HIS A 3 -14.88 -14.56 -13.51
N GLY A 4 -15.05 -15.50 -12.62
CA GLY A 4 -14.26 -16.72 -12.70
C GLY A 4 -14.84 -17.88 -11.91
N ILE A 5 -14.39 -19.06 -12.25
CA ILE A 5 -14.67 -20.31 -11.56
C ILE A 5 -13.35 -21.03 -11.28
N GLY A 6 -13.24 -21.65 -10.14
CA GLY A 6 -12.05 -22.44 -9.79
C GLY A 6 -12.41 -23.61 -8.91
N ALA A 7 -11.59 -24.64 -8.97
CA ALA A 7 -11.72 -25.83 -8.14
C ALA A 7 -10.36 -26.24 -7.59
N THR A 8 -10.37 -26.81 -6.39
CA THR A 8 -9.19 -27.41 -5.75
C THR A 8 -9.50 -28.85 -5.40
N VAL A 9 -8.65 -29.75 -5.84
CA VAL A 9 -8.75 -31.19 -5.54
C VAL A 9 -7.57 -31.58 -4.66
N LYS A 10 -7.84 -32.19 -3.52
CA LYS A 10 -6.83 -32.83 -2.69
C LYS A 10 -6.51 -34.21 -3.30
N VAL A 11 -5.33 -34.28 -3.94
CA VAL A 11 -4.85 -35.54 -4.55
C VAL A 11 -4.39 -36.53 -3.48
N SER A 12 -3.83 -36.00 -2.39
CA SER A 12 -3.40 -36.74 -1.23
C SER A 12 -3.37 -35.87 0.02
N GLN A 13 -3.04 -36.41 1.19
CA GLN A 13 -2.83 -35.61 2.40
C GLN A 13 -1.64 -34.63 2.31
N TRP A 14 -0.75 -34.81 1.34
CA TRP A 14 0.45 -34.01 1.14
C TRP A 14 0.43 -33.22 -0.18
N ALA A 15 -0.57 -33.39 -1.07
CA ALA A 15 -0.63 -32.72 -2.36
C ALA A 15 -2.05 -32.27 -2.74
N ASP A 16 -2.14 -31.09 -3.30
CA ASP A 16 -3.36 -30.53 -3.90
C ASP A 16 -3.07 -29.92 -5.29
N VAL A 17 -4.09 -29.94 -6.14
CA VAL A 17 -4.11 -29.32 -7.45
C VAL A 17 -5.31 -28.41 -7.54
N SER A 18 -5.06 -27.17 -7.97
CA SER A 18 -6.10 -26.17 -8.22
C SER A 18 -6.09 -25.78 -9.68
N ALA A 19 -7.26 -25.57 -10.25
CA ALA A 19 -7.42 -25.00 -11.57
C ALA A 19 -8.45 -23.87 -11.52
N PHE A 20 -8.28 -22.87 -12.33
CA PHE A 20 -9.24 -21.78 -12.46
C PHE A 20 -9.34 -21.28 -13.91
N TYR A 21 -10.49 -20.72 -14.21
CA TYR A 21 -10.77 -19.98 -15.42
C TYR A 21 -11.40 -18.65 -15.04
N SER A 22 -10.99 -17.56 -15.66
CA SER A 22 -11.58 -16.25 -15.44
C SER A 22 -11.74 -15.45 -16.71
N LEU A 23 -12.73 -14.57 -16.69
CA LEU A 23 -13.05 -13.62 -17.73
C LEU A 23 -12.94 -12.21 -17.16
N ARG A 24 -12.34 -11.32 -17.93
CA ARG A 24 -12.26 -9.90 -17.63
C ARG A 24 -12.64 -9.10 -18.86
N GLU A 25 -13.61 -8.21 -18.72
CA GLU A 25 -13.95 -7.22 -19.73
C GLU A 25 -13.04 -6.01 -19.57
N GLU A 26 -12.40 -5.58 -20.64
CA GLU A 26 -11.65 -4.33 -20.70
C GLU A 26 -12.48 -3.19 -21.31
N LYS A 27 -11.93 -1.96 -21.24
CA LYS A 27 -12.61 -0.72 -21.63
C LYS A 27 -13.12 -0.69 -23.07
N ASP A 28 -12.58 -1.55 -23.94
CA ASP A 28 -12.88 -1.62 -25.38
C ASP A 28 -13.85 -2.76 -25.72
N ASN A 29 -14.61 -3.27 -24.75
CA ASN A 29 -15.49 -4.44 -24.87
C ASN A 29 -14.76 -5.71 -25.33
N GLN A 30 -13.43 -5.78 -25.13
CA GLN A 30 -12.66 -6.97 -25.39
C GLN A 30 -12.64 -7.87 -24.17
N TRP A 31 -12.83 -9.16 -24.38
CA TRP A 31 -12.82 -10.15 -23.31
C TRP A 31 -11.45 -10.80 -23.22
N HIS A 32 -10.85 -10.71 -22.05
CA HIS A 32 -9.61 -11.40 -21.73
C HIS A 32 -9.93 -12.68 -20.95
N HIS A 33 -9.40 -13.79 -21.44
CA HIS A 33 -9.51 -15.09 -20.78
C HIS A 33 -8.23 -15.39 -20.02
N THR A 34 -8.36 -15.91 -18.81
CA THR A 34 -7.21 -16.42 -18.06
C THR A 34 -7.50 -17.82 -17.59
N VAL A 35 -6.62 -18.74 -17.91
CA VAL A 35 -6.62 -20.12 -17.44
C VAL A 35 -5.40 -20.33 -16.56
N GLY A 36 -5.58 -20.99 -15.42
CA GLY A 36 -4.47 -21.29 -14.54
C GLY A 36 -4.59 -22.62 -13.84
N VAL A 37 -3.43 -23.24 -13.62
CA VAL A 37 -3.28 -24.46 -12.83
C VAL A 37 -2.17 -24.24 -11.82
N ASN A 38 -2.40 -24.71 -10.59
CA ASN A 38 -1.40 -24.73 -9.53
C ASN A 38 -1.39 -26.12 -8.89
N ALA A 39 -0.22 -26.72 -8.80
CA ALA A 39 0.01 -27.94 -8.03
C ALA A 39 0.88 -27.61 -6.81
N THR A 40 0.48 -28.02 -5.63
CA THR A 40 1.23 -27.80 -4.40
C THR A 40 1.51 -29.15 -3.71
N ALA A 41 2.76 -29.37 -3.33
CA ALA A 41 3.17 -30.48 -2.48
C ALA A 41 3.71 -29.95 -1.14
N ARG A 42 3.35 -30.66 -0.04
CA ARG A 42 3.78 -30.32 1.33
C ARG A 42 4.46 -31.53 1.94
N TRP A 43 5.68 -31.36 2.38
CA TRP A 43 6.45 -32.41 3.00
C TRP A 43 7.07 -31.90 4.30
N LYS A 44 6.46 -32.28 5.42
CA LYS A 44 6.88 -31.79 6.75
C LYS A 44 6.98 -30.26 6.78
N ARG A 45 8.21 -29.75 6.70
CA ARG A 45 8.53 -28.32 6.80
C ARG A 45 8.73 -27.64 5.45
N LEU A 46 8.66 -28.39 4.37
CA LEU A 46 8.86 -27.92 2.99
C LEU A 46 7.53 -27.89 2.26
N LYS A 47 7.25 -26.78 1.60
CA LYS A 47 6.15 -26.61 0.64
C LYS A 47 6.75 -26.25 -0.71
N VAL A 48 6.36 -26.95 -1.78
CA VAL A 48 6.76 -26.64 -3.15
C VAL A 48 5.49 -26.47 -3.98
N GLY A 49 5.48 -25.47 -4.86
CA GLY A 49 4.37 -25.21 -5.77
C GLY A 49 4.86 -25.06 -7.20
N LEU A 50 4.07 -25.52 -8.14
CA LEU A 50 4.22 -25.29 -9.58
C LEU A 50 2.96 -24.59 -10.06
N THR A 51 3.13 -23.46 -10.77
CA THR A 51 2.01 -22.67 -11.30
C THR A 51 2.20 -22.49 -12.80
N ALA A 52 1.14 -22.70 -13.56
CA ALA A 52 1.09 -22.32 -14.99
C ALA A 52 -0.18 -21.49 -15.21
N ILE A 53 -0.03 -20.36 -15.87
CA ILE A 53 -1.12 -19.43 -16.20
C ILE A 53 -0.97 -19.03 -17.65
N GLU A 54 -2.07 -19.00 -18.38
CA GLU A 54 -2.15 -18.43 -19.71
C GLU A 54 -3.20 -17.32 -19.74
N ASN A 55 -2.78 -16.15 -20.17
CA ASN A 55 -3.64 -15.00 -20.43
C ASN A 55 -3.84 -14.90 -21.95
N ILE A 56 -5.05 -15.13 -22.39
CA ILE A 56 -5.45 -15.07 -23.80
C ILE A 56 -6.13 -13.71 -24.01
N LEU A 57 -5.46 -12.87 -24.79
CA LEU A 57 -5.91 -11.57 -25.23
C LEU A 57 -6.45 -11.71 -26.65
N SER A 58 -7.22 -10.72 -27.15
CA SER A 58 -7.77 -10.77 -28.51
C SER A 58 -6.73 -11.01 -29.61
N ASP A 59 -5.55 -10.40 -29.46
CA ASP A 59 -4.50 -10.43 -30.52
C ASP A 59 -3.18 -11.08 -30.06
N SER A 60 -3.10 -11.59 -28.85
CA SER A 60 -1.88 -12.17 -28.29
C SER A 60 -2.18 -13.12 -27.14
N SER A 61 -1.23 -13.94 -26.78
CA SER A 61 -1.27 -14.72 -25.54
C SER A 61 -0.02 -14.49 -24.71
N GLN A 62 -0.15 -14.65 -23.40
CA GLN A 62 0.96 -14.58 -22.47
C GLN A 62 0.89 -15.77 -21.54
N ALA A 63 1.90 -16.63 -21.62
CA ALA A 63 2.06 -17.74 -20.69
C ALA A 63 3.03 -17.37 -19.56
N VAL A 64 2.73 -17.83 -18.36
CA VAL A 64 3.57 -17.70 -17.16
C VAL A 64 3.70 -19.08 -16.52
N ILE A 65 4.93 -19.52 -16.31
CA ILE A 65 5.22 -20.76 -15.59
C ILE A 65 6.16 -20.41 -14.44
N GLY A 66 5.81 -20.82 -13.24
CA GLY A 66 6.59 -20.52 -12.02
C GLY A 66 6.69 -21.72 -11.10
N ILE A 67 7.82 -21.83 -10.43
CA ILE A 67 8.06 -22.73 -9.33
C ILE A 67 8.35 -21.92 -8.07
N ASN A 68 7.71 -22.29 -6.96
CA ASN A 68 7.95 -21.66 -5.66
C ASN A 68 8.25 -22.73 -4.60
N ALA A 69 9.01 -22.33 -3.59
CA ALA A 69 9.29 -23.16 -2.44
C ALA A 69 9.27 -22.33 -1.16
N ARG A 70 8.85 -22.95 -0.06
CA ARG A 70 8.96 -22.39 1.29
C ARG A 70 9.42 -23.48 2.25
N TRP A 71 10.43 -23.18 3.02
CA TRP A 71 11.03 -24.08 3.98
C TRP A 71 11.10 -23.44 5.37
N ASN A 72 10.33 -24.00 6.32
CA ASN A 72 10.31 -23.53 7.70
C ASN A 72 11.23 -24.39 8.57
N LEU A 73 12.28 -23.80 9.11
CA LEU A 73 13.26 -24.41 9.99
C LEU A 73 13.15 -23.89 11.45
N GLY A 74 11.95 -23.58 11.89
CA GLY A 74 11.68 -23.04 13.21
C GLY A 74 11.97 -21.53 13.27
N LYS A 75 13.16 -21.14 13.72
CA LYS A 75 13.53 -19.72 13.77
C LYS A 75 13.87 -19.11 12.40
N VAL A 76 14.07 -19.92 11.39
CA VAL A 76 14.39 -19.50 10.03
C VAL A 76 13.26 -19.97 9.10
N ASP A 77 12.68 -19.02 8.35
CA ASP A 77 11.68 -19.26 7.31
C ASP A 77 12.25 -18.75 5.98
N MET A 78 12.48 -19.66 5.05
CA MET A 78 13.06 -19.37 3.74
C MET A 78 11.99 -19.58 2.68
N TRP A 79 11.96 -18.71 1.68
CA TRP A 79 11.01 -18.82 0.58
C TRP A 79 11.59 -18.24 -0.70
N GLY A 80 11.08 -18.69 -1.82
CA GLY A 80 11.46 -18.16 -3.12
C GLY A 80 10.52 -18.62 -4.21
N GLU A 81 10.57 -17.88 -5.30
CA GLU A 81 9.84 -18.14 -6.53
C GLU A 81 10.71 -17.76 -7.73
N VAL A 82 10.72 -18.58 -8.74
CA VAL A 82 11.27 -18.28 -10.07
C VAL A 82 10.17 -18.54 -11.07
N ALA A 83 9.96 -17.58 -11.96
CA ALA A 83 8.96 -17.67 -13.02
C ALA A 83 9.55 -17.23 -14.36
N THR A 84 9.07 -17.85 -15.41
CA THR A 84 9.32 -17.42 -16.79
C THR A 84 8.01 -17.00 -17.42
N THR A 85 8.08 -15.97 -18.25
CA THR A 85 6.95 -15.46 -19.01
C THR A 85 7.26 -15.55 -20.49
N GLN A 86 6.30 -16.02 -21.27
CA GLN A 86 6.35 -16.05 -22.72
C GLN A 86 5.25 -15.14 -23.27
N GLY A 87 5.64 -14.16 -24.05
CA GLY A 87 4.82 -13.32 -24.90
C GLY A 87 5.57 -13.18 -26.23
N ASN A 88 5.75 -11.97 -26.73
CA ASN A 88 6.58 -11.71 -27.90
C ASN A 88 8.07 -12.09 -27.68
N LYS A 89 8.51 -12.05 -26.40
CA LYS A 89 9.85 -12.46 -25.95
C LYS A 89 9.74 -13.22 -24.64
N TRP A 90 10.77 -14.02 -24.37
CA TRP A 90 10.92 -14.72 -23.11
C TRP A 90 11.49 -13.78 -22.05
N GLY A 91 10.85 -13.79 -20.86
CA GLY A 91 11.32 -13.08 -19.68
C GLY A 91 11.46 -14.02 -18.49
N ILE A 92 12.42 -13.75 -17.62
CA ILE A 92 12.61 -14.48 -16.37
C ILE A 92 12.53 -13.51 -15.19
N GLY A 93 11.84 -13.92 -14.13
CA GLY A 93 11.75 -13.21 -12.86
C GLY A 93 11.93 -14.15 -11.69
N GLY A 94 12.48 -13.64 -10.61
CA GLY A 94 12.64 -14.40 -9.38
C GLY A 94 12.75 -13.51 -8.15
N ILE A 95 12.28 -14.06 -7.03
CA ILE A 95 12.37 -13.45 -5.72
C ILE A 95 12.69 -14.53 -4.69
N ALA A 96 13.59 -14.25 -3.77
CA ALA A 96 13.90 -15.14 -2.66
C ALA A 96 14.05 -14.33 -1.38
N GLY A 97 13.61 -14.89 -0.27
CA GLY A 97 13.70 -14.25 1.02
C GLY A 97 13.99 -15.22 2.15
N VAL A 98 14.57 -14.68 3.21
CA VAL A 98 14.80 -15.37 4.47
C VAL A 98 14.35 -14.48 5.62
N ARG A 99 13.50 -15.03 6.48
CA ARG A 99 13.15 -14.45 7.77
C ARG A 99 13.86 -15.22 8.87
N TYR A 100 14.51 -14.50 9.76
CA TYR A 100 15.15 -15.05 10.95
C TYR A 100 14.55 -14.40 12.20
N THR A 101 13.99 -15.23 13.08
CA THR A 101 13.37 -14.82 14.35
C THR A 101 14.16 -15.45 15.50
N PRO A 102 15.32 -14.86 15.89
CA PRO A 102 16.18 -15.40 16.95
C PRO A 102 15.48 -15.48 18.30
N ILE A 103 14.66 -14.48 18.59
CA ILE A 103 13.78 -14.37 19.76
C ILE A 103 12.40 -13.87 19.29
N SER A 104 11.35 -14.10 20.09
CA SER A 104 9.96 -13.74 19.74
C SER A 104 9.75 -12.27 19.35
N ASP A 105 10.58 -11.38 19.90
CA ASP A 105 10.44 -9.93 19.77
C ASP A 105 11.36 -9.32 18.70
N LEU A 106 12.15 -10.14 17.99
CA LEU A 106 13.06 -9.68 16.94
C LEU A 106 12.83 -10.48 15.66
N ASN A 107 12.46 -9.79 14.60
CA ASN A 107 12.37 -10.32 13.25
C ASN A 107 13.38 -9.63 12.34
N LEU A 108 14.15 -10.41 11.63
CA LEU A 108 15.08 -9.97 10.59
C LEU A 108 14.58 -10.55 9.26
N LEU A 109 14.57 -9.75 8.21
CA LEU A 109 14.14 -10.14 6.88
C LEU A 109 15.19 -9.71 5.86
N ALA A 110 15.57 -10.62 4.97
CA ALA A 110 16.35 -10.30 3.78
C ALA A 110 15.65 -10.86 2.55
N ILE A 111 15.60 -10.06 1.48
CA ILE A 111 14.98 -10.44 0.21
C ILE A 111 15.92 -10.02 -0.92
N TYR A 112 16.08 -10.89 -1.91
CA TYR A 112 16.67 -10.56 -3.19
C TYR A 112 15.65 -10.76 -4.31
N ARG A 113 15.65 -9.87 -5.31
CA ARG A 113 14.77 -9.93 -6.47
C ARG A 113 15.52 -9.63 -7.76
N TYR A 114 15.09 -10.31 -8.82
CA TYR A 114 15.57 -10.10 -10.19
C TYR A 114 14.43 -10.24 -11.17
N TYR A 115 14.28 -9.28 -12.07
CA TYR A 115 13.31 -9.32 -13.17
C TYR A 115 13.99 -8.84 -14.44
N SER A 116 14.04 -9.69 -15.47
CA SER A 116 14.61 -9.32 -16.76
C SER A 116 13.79 -8.22 -17.45
N ALA A 117 14.35 -7.57 -18.45
CA ALA A 117 13.68 -6.50 -19.18
C ALA A 117 12.38 -6.97 -19.87
N ASP A 118 12.39 -8.21 -20.36
CA ASP A 118 11.25 -8.80 -21.07
C ASP A 118 10.28 -9.57 -20.16
N TYR A 119 10.54 -9.62 -18.84
CA TYR A 119 9.60 -10.24 -17.88
C TYR A 119 8.30 -9.45 -17.83
N ARG A 120 7.19 -10.12 -18.04
CA ARG A 120 5.84 -9.55 -18.00
C ARG A 120 4.93 -10.51 -17.24
N ASN A 121 4.31 -10.05 -16.18
CA ASN A 121 3.31 -10.82 -15.46
C ASN A 121 2.22 -9.87 -14.97
N THR A 122 1.09 -9.88 -15.67
CA THR A 122 -0.03 -8.96 -15.44
C THR A 122 -0.63 -9.07 -14.04
N TYR A 123 -0.59 -10.26 -13.45
CA TYR A 123 -1.20 -10.54 -12.15
C TYR A 123 -0.18 -10.68 -11.00
N ALA A 124 1.11 -10.50 -11.28
CA ALA A 124 2.10 -10.54 -10.21
C ALA A 124 2.03 -9.28 -9.35
N ASN A 125 2.10 -9.48 -8.04
CA ASN A 125 2.24 -8.42 -7.04
C ASN A 125 3.53 -8.67 -6.24
N ALA A 126 4.65 -8.80 -6.94
CA ALA A 126 5.95 -9.01 -6.33
C ALA A 126 6.58 -7.69 -5.90
N LEU A 127 7.51 -7.76 -4.93
CA LEU A 127 8.28 -6.60 -4.48
C LEU A 127 9.05 -5.98 -5.65
N CYS A 128 8.74 -4.74 -6.01
CA CYS A 128 9.35 -3.98 -7.09
C CYS A 128 9.28 -2.48 -6.79
N SER A 129 10.28 -1.71 -7.23
CA SER A 129 10.28 -0.25 -7.10
C SER A 129 9.39 0.46 -8.12
N LYS A 130 8.99 -0.25 -9.18
CA LYS A 130 8.22 0.23 -10.33
C LYS A 130 6.79 -0.33 -10.29
N THR A 131 5.90 0.30 -11.03
CA THR A 131 4.54 -0.21 -11.25
C THR A 131 4.55 -1.51 -12.05
N ASN A 132 5.43 -1.60 -13.06
CA ASN A 132 5.61 -2.81 -13.85
C ASN A 132 6.78 -3.62 -13.29
N ILE A 133 6.56 -4.91 -13.06
CA ILE A 133 7.55 -5.84 -12.54
C ILE A 133 8.46 -6.29 -13.69
N ASN A 134 9.43 -5.47 -14.04
CA ASN A 134 10.44 -5.79 -15.06
C ASN A 134 11.70 -4.93 -14.94
N ASN A 135 12.77 -5.38 -15.57
CA ASN A 135 14.04 -4.66 -15.68
C ASN A 135 14.52 -4.12 -14.32
N GLU A 136 14.48 -4.96 -13.31
CA GLU A 136 14.90 -4.61 -11.96
C GLU A 136 15.65 -5.76 -11.29
N HIS A 137 16.69 -5.44 -10.57
CA HIS A 137 17.29 -6.28 -9.54
C HIS A 137 17.49 -5.44 -8.29
N GLY A 138 17.32 -6.07 -7.14
CA GLY A 138 17.40 -5.33 -5.88
C GLY A 138 17.48 -6.24 -4.66
N GLY A 139 17.90 -5.64 -3.56
CA GLY A 139 18.00 -6.28 -2.25
C GLY A 139 17.26 -5.46 -1.19
N TYR A 140 16.53 -6.16 -0.36
CA TYR A 140 15.81 -5.59 0.78
C TYR A 140 16.28 -6.25 2.07
N ILE A 141 16.52 -5.44 3.09
CA ILE A 141 16.72 -5.87 4.47
C ILE A 141 15.73 -5.16 5.38
N GLY A 142 15.16 -5.89 6.31
CA GLY A 142 14.20 -5.34 7.27
C GLY A 142 14.44 -5.85 8.68
N LEU A 143 14.08 -5.03 9.66
CA LEU A 143 14.18 -5.32 11.08
C LEU A 143 12.89 -4.87 11.77
N GLU A 144 12.35 -5.73 12.64
CA GLU A 144 11.29 -5.39 13.60
C GLU A 144 11.71 -5.80 14.99
N TYR A 145 11.58 -4.89 15.96
CA TYR A 145 11.99 -5.12 17.35
C TYR A 145 10.92 -4.60 18.31
N ASN A 146 10.33 -5.51 19.11
CA ASN A 146 9.17 -5.27 19.96
C ASN A 146 9.45 -5.54 21.46
N ARG A 147 10.70 -5.73 21.87
CA ARG A 147 11.07 -6.07 23.26
C ARG A 147 11.03 -4.88 24.22
N LEU A 148 11.13 -3.66 23.72
CA LEU A 148 11.04 -2.48 24.57
C LEU A 148 9.59 -2.24 25.00
N LYS A 149 9.39 -2.06 26.30
CA LYS A 149 8.04 -1.84 26.85
C LYS A 149 7.34 -0.68 26.16
N ASN A 150 6.17 -0.97 25.57
CA ASN A 150 5.34 -0.02 24.85
C ASN A 150 5.93 0.51 23.52
N TRP A 151 7.06 0.03 23.05
CA TRP A 151 7.65 0.43 21.78
C TRP A 151 7.66 -0.69 20.78
N GLN A 152 7.29 -0.35 19.54
CA GLN A 152 7.51 -1.18 18.36
C GLN A 152 8.44 -0.40 17.43
N LEU A 153 9.60 -0.96 17.14
CA LEU A 153 10.60 -0.35 16.26
C LEU A 153 10.68 -1.15 14.98
N SER A 154 10.71 -0.48 13.85
CA SER A 154 10.98 -1.11 12.57
C SER A 154 11.92 -0.25 11.72
N ALA A 155 12.74 -0.91 10.92
CA ALA A 155 13.59 -0.26 9.95
C ALA A 155 13.75 -1.15 8.73
N PHE A 156 13.92 -0.55 7.55
CA PHE A 156 14.32 -1.28 6.37
C PHE A 156 15.25 -0.46 5.47
N GLY A 157 16.01 -1.17 4.65
CA GLY A 157 16.72 -0.66 3.50
C GLY A 157 16.36 -1.49 2.29
N ASP A 158 16.00 -0.86 1.20
CA ASP A 158 15.76 -1.43 -0.12
C ASP A 158 16.63 -0.73 -1.15
N ILE A 159 17.43 -1.49 -1.87
CA ILE A 159 18.32 -0.97 -2.92
C ILE A 159 17.96 -1.68 -4.21
N TRP A 160 17.79 -0.92 -5.26
CA TRP A 160 17.55 -1.44 -6.61
C TRP A 160 18.40 -0.72 -7.64
N ARG A 161 18.41 -1.21 -8.86
CA ARG A 161 19.26 -0.72 -9.96
C ARG A 161 19.38 0.81 -10.06
N ASP A 162 18.24 1.52 -9.92
CA ASP A 162 18.15 2.95 -10.24
C ASP A 162 17.79 3.80 -9.00
N GLY A 163 18.01 3.26 -7.78
CA GLY A 163 17.70 3.98 -6.57
C GLY A 163 17.74 3.17 -5.28
N PHE A 164 17.31 3.78 -4.20
CA PHE A 164 17.16 3.12 -2.91
C PHE A 164 16.06 3.77 -2.07
N GLU A 165 15.58 3.05 -1.08
CA GLU A 165 14.69 3.57 -0.06
C GLU A 165 15.10 3.02 1.31
N THR A 166 15.23 3.88 2.31
CA THR A 166 15.45 3.49 3.69
C THR A 166 14.39 4.11 4.58
N MET A 167 13.97 3.39 5.60
CA MET A 167 12.97 3.87 6.55
C MET A 167 13.32 3.39 7.96
N ALA A 168 13.12 4.27 8.92
CA ALA A 168 13.09 3.93 10.34
C ALA A 168 11.79 4.44 10.95
N GLN A 169 11.14 3.62 11.76
CA GLN A 169 9.85 3.90 12.37
C GLN A 169 9.85 3.49 13.83
N ALA A 170 9.24 4.30 14.67
CA ALA A 170 9.01 4.03 16.08
C ALA A 170 7.54 4.30 16.42
N ASP A 171 6.86 3.29 16.92
CA ASP A 171 5.50 3.37 17.45
C ASP A 171 5.56 3.25 18.98
N PHE A 172 5.01 4.23 19.68
CA PHE A 172 4.88 4.24 21.13
C PHE A 172 3.42 3.99 21.52
N LEU A 173 3.18 2.89 22.23
CA LEU A 173 1.86 2.36 22.58
C LEU A 173 1.75 2.11 24.09
N PRO A 174 1.87 3.17 24.95
CA PRO A 174 1.99 3.00 26.39
C PRO A 174 0.70 2.50 27.04
N LYS A 175 -0.45 2.82 26.43
CA LYS A 175 -1.79 2.45 26.91
C LYS A 175 -2.74 2.24 25.74
N LYS A 176 -3.85 1.55 25.98
CA LYS A 176 -4.87 1.26 24.97
C LYS A 176 -5.44 2.52 24.26
N HIS A 177 -5.41 3.67 24.94
CA HIS A 177 -6.02 4.92 24.46
C HIS A 177 -5.04 5.95 23.90
N TYR A 178 -3.75 5.66 23.94
CA TYR A 178 -2.71 6.56 23.47
C TYR A 178 -1.81 5.85 22.48
N ARG A 179 -1.51 6.50 21.39
CA ARG A 179 -0.58 6.04 20.36
C ARG A 179 0.21 7.20 19.80
N MET A 180 1.51 7.04 19.67
CA MET A 180 2.38 7.97 18.95
C MET A 180 3.16 7.20 17.89
N HIS A 181 3.36 7.80 16.76
CA HIS A 181 4.05 7.23 15.62
C HIS A 181 5.05 8.25 15.07
N THR A 182 6.28 7.83 14.85
CA THR A 182 7.31 8.64 14.18
C THR A 182 7.95 7.81 13.09
N ARG A 183 8.10 8.36 11.90
CA ARG A 183 8.73 7.71 10.76
C ARG A 183 9.63 8.68 10.02
N PHE A 184 10.87 8.27 9.82
CA PHE A 184 11.83 8.92 8.94
C PHE A 184 12.07 8.03 7.73
N ARG A 185 12.12 8.62 6.52
CA ARG A 185 12.34 7.90 5.27
C ARG A 185 13.24 8.72 4.36
N VAL A 186 14.19 8.05 3.72
CA VAL A 186 14.99 8.60 2.63
C VAL A 186 14.74 7.75 1.40
N LYS A 187 14.47 8.38 0.28
CA LYS A 187 14.24 7.72 -0.99
C LYS A 187 14.98 8.43 -2.11
N ARG A 188 15.76 7.66 -2.89
CA ARG A 188 16.31 8.08 -4.18
C ARG A 188 15.58 7.37 -5.28
N LYS A 189 15.03 8.13 -6.21
CA LYS A 189 14.41 7.60 -7.43
C LYS A 189 14.60 8.59 -8.57
N ASN A 190 15.07 8.12 -9.74
CA ASN A 190 15.34 8.96 -10.91
C ASN A 190 16.26 10.15 -10.55
N ASP A 191 17.36 9.87 -9.84
CA ASP A 191 18.37 10.83 -9.37
C ASP A 191 17.84 11.96 -8.47
N LYS A 192 16.65 11.80 -7.91
CA LYS A 192 16.08 12.72 -6.92
C LYS A 192 16.04 12.06 -5.54
N ASP A 193 16.61 12.77 -4.57
CA ASP A 193 16.54 12.42 -3.16
C ASP A 193 15.33 13.09 -2.52
N THR A 194 14.59 12.34 -1.72
CA THR A 194 13.50 12.84 -0.91
C THR A 194 13.70 12.36 0.53
N TYR A 195 13.77 13.29 1.46
CA TYR A 195 13.79 13.05 2.90
C TYR A 195 12.40 13.34 3.44
N SER A 196 11.80 12.39 4.14
CA SER A 196 10.45 12.53 4.67
C SER A 196 10.43 12.25 6.17
N LEU A 197 9.74 13.10 6.90
CA LEU A 197 9.45 12.91 8.32
C LEU A 197 7.94 12.93 8.51
N ARG A 198 7.43 11.93 9.23
CA ARG A 198 6.05 11.90 9.74
C ARG A 198 6.04 11.71 11.22
N TRP A 199 5.26 12.50 11.89
CA TRP A 199 4.92 12.33 13.30
C TRP A 199 3.42 12.38 13.45
N ASN A 200 2.84 11.48 14.23
CA ASN A 200 1.46 11.60 14.64
C ASN A 200 1.25 11.09 16.06
N MET A 201 0.21 11.63 16.69
CA MET A 201 -0.26 11.26 18.00
C MET A 201 -1.77 11.09 17.95
N ALA A 202 -2.26 10.00 18.52
CA ALA A 202 -3.70 9.75 18.66
C ALA A 202 -4.05 9.46 20.10
N TYR A 203 -5.20 9.99 20.54
CA TYR A 203 -5.70 9.83 21.88
C TYR A 203 -7.22 9.59 21.86
N THR A 204 -7.67 8.58 22.62
CA THR A 204 -9.09 8.23 22.72
C THR A 204 -9.53 8.36 24.18
N PHE A 205 -10.58 9.12 24.44
CA PHE A 205 -11.21 9.26 25.75
C PHE A 205 -12.73 9.35 25.63
N GLY A 206 -13.42 8.47 26.32
CA GLY A 206 -14.88 8.36 26.17
C GLY A 206 -15.28 8.16 24.70
N GLN A 207 -16.11 9.05 24.19
CA GLN A 207 -16.61 9.06 22.83
C GLN A 207 -15.71 9.81 21.82
N TRP A 208 -14.63 10.46 22.32
CA TRP A 208 -13.74 11.27 21.52
C TRP A 208 -12.52 10.48 21.06
N HIS A 209 -12.15 10.63 19.78
CA HIS A 209 -10.88 10.22 19.24
C HIS A 209 -10.21 11.41 18.56
N LEU A 210 -9.05 11.78 19.03
CA LEU A 210 -8.25 12.91 18.53
C LEU A 210 -7.01 12.37 17.85
N LYS A 211 -6.62 12.96 16.71
CA LYS A 211 -5.35 12.64 16.04
C LYS A 211 -4.74 13.92 15.48
N THR A 212 -3.53 14.22 15.93
CA THR A 212 -2.66 15.26 15.35
C THR A 212 -1.61 14.59 14.49
N GLN A 213 -1.31 15.11 13.29
CA GLN A 213 -0.23 14.61 12.44
C GLN A 213 0.51 15.77 11.78
N ALA A 214 1.83 15.67 11.80
CA ALA A 214 2.74 16.54 11.05
C ALA A 214 3.54 15.70 10.06
N ASP A 215 3.61 16.15 8.82
CA ASP A 215 4.40 15.57 7.75
C ASP A 215 5.34 16.64 7.16
N GLY A 216 6.54 16.24 6.80
CA GLY A 216 7.50 17.09 6.12
C GLY A 216 8.26 16.32 5.05
N ASN A 217 8.48 16.95 3.91
CA ASN A 217 9.35 16.46 2.83
C ASN A 217 10.41 17.53 2.53
N LEU A 218 11.66 17.06 2.36
CA LEU A 218 12.77 17.89 1.87
C LEU A 218 13.30 17.26 0.59
N VAL A 219 13.46 18.05 -0.44
CA VAL A 219 13.96 17.63 -1.75
C VAL A 219 15.08 18.58 -2.18
N PRO A 220 16.35 18.13 -2.14
CA PRO A 220 17.45 18.87 -2.71
C PRO A 220 17.30 18.98 -4.24
N THR A 221 17.48 20.17 -4.78
CA THR A 221 17.61 20.43 -6.21
C THR A 221 18.99 21.01 -6.49
N GLN A 222 19.35 21.22 -7.75
CA GLN A 222 20.62 21.85 -8.11
C GLN A 222 20.72 23.30 -7.62
N GLU A 223 19.60 23.99 -7.48
CA GLU A 223 19.54 25.41 -7.13
C GLU A 223 19.33 25.66 -5.65
N ALA A 224 18.52 24.81 -4.97
CA ALA A 224 18.13 25.01 -3.58
C ALA A 224 17.62 23.73 -2.91
N LEU A 225 17.58 23.76 -1.59
CA LEU A 225 16.81 22.80 -0.81
C LEU A 225 15.34 23.23 -0.77
N THR A 226 14.46 22.42 -1.35
CA THR A 226 13.03 22.69 -1.38
C THR A 226 12.31 21.87 -0.33
N TYR A 227 11.17 22.35 0.16
CA TYR A 227 10.42 21.69 1.23
C TYR A 227 8.92 21.68 0.97
N GLY A 228 8.26 20.71 1.59
CA GLY A 228 6.81 20.67 1.73
C GLY A 228 6.42 20.17 3.11
N TRP A 229 5.39 20.72 3.69
CA TRP A 229 4.88 20.29 4.98
C TRP A 229 3.36 20.28 5.02
N SER A 230 2.83 19.51 5.96
CA SER A 230 1.42 19.51 6.32
C SER A 230 1.25 19.23 7.80
N LEU A 231 0.32 19.93 8.42
CA LEU A 231 -0.11 19.73 9.79
C LEU A 231 -1.63 19.62 9.83
N PHE A 232 -2.16 18.59 10.48
CA PHE A 232 -3.61 18.48 10.66
C PHE A 232 -4.01 17.98 12.05
N GLN A 233 -5.25 18.34 12.40
CA GLN A 233 -5.97 17.82 13.55
C GLN A 233 -7.24 17.15 13.11
N ASP A 234 -7.39 15.86 13.45
CA ASP A 234 -8.64 15.10 13.34
C ASP A 234 -9.34 15.05 14.67
N ILE A 235 -10.65 15.17 14.63
CA ILE A 235 -11.56 15.01 15.77
C ILE A 235 -12.66 14.04 15.33
N GLU A 236 -12.80 12.90 16.01
CA GLU A 236 -13.93 11.99 15.83
C GLU A 236 -14.75 11.98 17.11
N TYR A 237 -16.07 12.07 16.95
CA TYR A 237 -17.03 11.92 18.03
C TYR A 237 -18.05 10.84 17.71
N ARG A 238 -18.22 9.91 18.64
CA ARG A 238 -19.19 8.81 18.55
C ARG A 238 -20.30 9.06 19.53
N PHE A 239 -21.50 9.35 19.03
CA PHE A 239 -22.64 9.58 19.90
C PHE A 239 -23.03 8.31 20.65
N ALA A 240 -23.28 8.43 21.96
CA ALA A 240 -23.60 7.27 22.80
C ALA A 240 -25.06 6.78 22.60
N GLN A 241 -25.99 7.68 22.34
CA GLN A 241 -27.44 7.40 22.30
C GLN A 241 -27.96 7.18 20.86
N VAL A 242 -27.26 7.68 19.86
CA VAL A 242 -27.62 7.54 18.44
C VAL A 242 -26.46 6.97 17.65
N PRO A 243 -26.69 6.09 16.69
CA PRO A 243 -25.62 5.43 15.93
C PRO A 243 -25.01 6.35 14.88
N ILE A 244 -24.55 7.52 15.32
CA ILE A 244 -23.90 8.54 14.50
C ILE A 244 -22.43 8.65 14.91
N VAL A 245 -21.55 8.74 13.90
CA VAL A 245 -20.14 9.09 14.07
C VAL A 245 -19.87 10.32 13.21
N LEU A 246 -19.34 11.37 13.81
CA LEU A 246 -18.85 12.55 13.10
C LEU A 246 -17.33 12.57 13.14
N GLN A 247 -16.71 12.92 12.04
CA GLN A 247 -15.28 13.11 11.92
C GLN A 247 -15.01 14.45 11.24
N LEU A 248 -14.07 15.20 11.75
CA LEU A 248 -13.71 16.54 11.31
C LEU A 248 -12.19 16.63 11.18
N ARG A 249 -11.68 17.23 10.12
CA ARG A 249 -10.29 17.61 9.96
C ARG A 249 -10.15 19.10 9.69
N ALA A 250 -9.18 19.70 10.33
CA ALA A 250 -8.60 20.97 9.93
C ALA A 250 -7.12 20.75 9.62
N GLN A 251 -6.66 21.25 8.48
CA GLN A 251 -5.32 21.00 7.94
C GLN A 251 -4.76 22.28 7.31
N GLY A 252 -3.48 22.58 7.61
CA GLY A 252 -2.66 23.54 6.91
C GLY A 252 -1.56 22.85 6.12
N PHE A 253 -1.14 23.41 4.99
CA PHE A 253 -0.05 22.88 4.20
C PHE A 253 0.67 23.96 3.38
N ASP A 254 1.96 23.71 3.13
CA ASP A 254 2.81 24.43 2.17
C ASP A 254 3.69 23.41 1.45
N ALA A 255 3.44 23.17 0.18
CA ALA A 255 4.17 22.28 -0.70
C ALA A 255 4.17 22.88 -2.11
N LYS A 256 4.93 23.96 -2.31
CA LYS A 256 4.90 24.79 -3.54
C LYS A 256 5.36 24.04 -4.78
N GLN A 257 6.30 23.11 -4.64
CA GLN A 257 6.79 22.32 -5.76
C GLN A 257 6.15 20.94 -5.78
N TRP A 258 5.92 20.42 -7.00
CA TRP A 258 5.32 19.12 -7.22
C TRP A 258 6.07 17.97 -6.54
N ASP A 259 7.39 18.03 -6.51
CA ASP A 259 8.23 17.00 -5.88
C ASP A 259 8.10 16.97 -4.36
N ASN A 260 7.65 18.07 -3.75
CA ASN A 260 7.46 18.22 -2.30
C ASN A 260 6.04 17.89 -1.82
N ARG A 261 5.13 17.52 -2.73
CA ARG A 261 3.76 17.16 -2.34
C ARG A 261 3.73 16.15 -1.22
N VAL A 262 2.79 16.29 -0.29
CA VAL A 262 2.67 15.44 0.88
C VAL A 262 1.45 14.53 0.73
N TYR A 263 1.70 13.21 0.75
CA TYR A 263 0.63 12.21 0.71
C TYR A 263 0.06 11.98 2.10
N ILE A 264 -1.26 12.13 2.22
CA ILE A 264 -1.97 12.09 3.49
C ILE A 264 -3.17 11.16 3.34
N TYR A 265 -3.33 10.25 4.29
CA TYR A 265 -4.56 9.45 4.35
C TYR A 265 -5.72 10.32 4.85
N GLU A 266 -6.84 10.26 4.14
CA GLU A 266 -8.11 10.86 4.55
C GLU A 266 -9.20 9.80 4.66
N ASN A 267 -10.03 9.93 5.69
CA ASN A 267 -11.25 9.14 5.76
C ASN A 267 -12.25 9.64 4.71
N ASP A 268 -12.92 8.71 4.05
CA ASP A 268 -13.93 9.00 3.04
C ASP A 268 -15.16 8.11 3.26
N VAL A 269 -16.16 8.23 2.38
CA VAL A 269 -17.27 7.28 2.34
C VAL A 269 -16.75 5.88 2.02
N LEU A 270 -17.49 4.84 2.37
CA LEU A 270 -17.09 3.46 2.08
C LEU A 270 -16.85 3.28 0.57
N TYR A 271 -15.85 2.46 0.25
CA TYR A 271 -15.45 2.10 -1.12
C TYR A 271 -14.82 3.24 -1.93
N ALA A 272 -14.64 4.43 -1.36
CA ALA A 272 -13.82 5.47 -1.94
C ALA A 272 -12.35 5.25 -1.53
N TYR A 273 -11.55 4.72 -2.45
CA TYR A 273 -10.13 4.44 -2.22
C TYR A 273 -9.27 5.49 -2.93
N ALA A 274 -8.87 6.50 -2.17
CA ALA A 274 -7.90 7.47 -2.64
C ALA A 274 -6.87 7.74 -1.54
N ILE A 275 -5.62 7.91 -1.93
CA ILE A 275 -4.58 8.50 -1.06
C ILE A 275 -4.32 9.90 -1.62
N PRO A 276 -5.06 10.90 -1.16
CA PRO A 276 -4.88 12.25 -1.64
C PRO A 276 -3.51 12.79 -1.23
N PHE A 277 -3.05 13.77 -1.98
CA PHE A 277 -1.88 14.57 -1.63
C PHE A 277 -2.27 16.03 -1.56
N VAL A 278 -1.54 16.79 -0.76
CA VAL A 278 -1.58 18.24 -0.78
C VAL A 278 -0.41 18.79 -1.59
N TYR A 279 -0.70 19.77 -2.44
CA TYR A 279 0.23 20.47 -3.30
C TYR A 279 -0.21 21.93 -3.35
N GLY A 280 0.71 22.85 -3.21
CA GLY A 280 0.43 24.28 -3.10
C GLY A 280 0.52 24.79 -1.67
N VAL A 281 -0.06 25.97 -1.44
CA VAL A 281 -0.13 26.62 -0.13
C VAL A 281 -1.58 26.85 0.23
N GLY A 282 -1.99 26.43 1.43
CA GLY A 282 -3.38 26.62 1.82
C GLY A 282 -3.83 25.85 3.04
N GLY A 283 -5.15 25.75 3.18
CA GLY A 283 -5.85 24.97 4.18
C GLY A 283 -6.84 24.01 3.54
N ARG A 284 -7.09 22.89 4.22
CA ARG A 284 -8.08 21.90 3.83
C ARG A 284 -8.91 21.49 5.04
N PHE A 285 -10.22 21.49 4.87
CA PHE A 285 -11.18 21.12 5.89
C PHE A 285 -12.06 20.02 5.34
N TRP A 286 -12.46 19.05 6.16
CA TRP A 286 -13.50 18.13 5.79
C TRP A 286 -14.33 17.67 7.00
N LEU A 287 -15.59 17.35 6.73
CA LEU A 287 -16.54 16.75 7.65
C LEU A 287 -17.05 15.44 7.04
N ASN A 288 -16.90 14.34 7.77
CA ASN A 288 -17.54 13.07 7.49
C ASN A 288 -18.62 12.79 8.54
N ALA A 289 -19.78 12.38 8.07
CA ALA A 289 -20.85 11.86 8.91
C ALA A 289 -21.20 10.43 8.49
N ARG A 290 -21.27 9.54 9.46
CA ARG A 290 -21.76 8.19 9.28
C ARG A 290 -22.98 8.01 10.18
N TYR A 291 -24.11 7.60 9.59
CA TYR A 291 -25.33 7.28 10.32
C TYR A 291 -25.77 5.85 10.01
N LYS A 292 -25.75 4.96 11.00
CA LYS A 292 -26.30 3.61 10.91
C LYS A 292 -27.79 3.69 11.26
N ILE A 293 -28.65 3.82 10.24
CA ILE A 293 -30.11 3.97 10.43
C ILE A 293 -30.68 2.71 11.09
N ASN A 294 -30.28 1.54 10.61
CA ASN A 294 -30.60 0.22 11.18
C ASN A 294 -29.55 -0.82 10.69
N ASP A 295 -29.83 -2.12 10.86
CA ASP A 295 -28.90 -3.17 10.45
C ASP A 295 -28.77 -3.34 8.93
N ILE A 296 -29.78 -2.86 8.18
CA ILE A 296 -29.84 -2.92 6.72
C ILE A 296 -29.26 -1.64 6.10
N PHE A 297 -29.62 -0.45 6.61
CA PHE A 297 -29.31 0.84 5.99
C PHE A 297 -28.25 1.62 6.78
N SER A 298 -27.25 2.11 6.07
CA SER A 298 -26.26 3.04 6.61
C SER A 298 -25.98 4.16 5.59
N LEU A 299 -26.02 5.40 6.05
CA LEU A 299 -25.74 6.60 5.26
C LEU A 299 -24.34 7.12 5.58
N TYR A 300 -23.60 7.51 4.58
CA TYR A 300 -22.30 8.16 4.67
C TYR A 300 -22.33 9.45 3.88
N LEU A 301 -21.85 10.52 4.47
CA LEU A 301 -21.76 11.84 3.84
C LEU A 301 -20.36 12.41 4.14
N ARG A 302 -19.71 12.95 3.13
CA ARG A 302 -18.49 13.73 3.25
C ARG A 302 -18.63 15.04 2.50
N VAL A 303 -18.19 16.12 3.14
CA VAL A 303 -17.98 17.42 2.51
C VAL A 303 -16.56 17.85 2.82
N SER A 304 -15.83 18.27 1.80
CA SER A 304 -14.47 18.80 1.98
C SER A 304 -14.27 20.06 1.16
N GLU A 305 -13.48 20.97 1.73
CA GLU A 305 -13.12 22.25 1.13
C GLU A 305 -11.60 22.44 1.20
N THR A 306 -10.98 22.76 0.08
CA THR A 306 -9.59 23.18 0.01
C THR A 306 -9.54 24.63 -0.39
N ILE A 307 -8.86 25.45 0.40
CA ILE A 307 -8.68 26.89 0.18
C ILE A 307 -7.20 27.13 -0.07
N TYR A 308 -6.86 27.58 -1.27
CA TYR A 308 -5.50 27.89 -1.65
C TYR A 308 -5.17 29.37 -1.42
N GLN A 309 -3.91 29.67 -1.14
CA GLN A 309 -3.42 31.03 -1.11
C GLN A 309 -3.63 31.67 -2.50
N PRO A 310 -4.28 32.85 -2.60
CA PRO A 310 -4.65 33.44 -3.88
C PRO A 310 -3.47 33.66 -4.85
N SER A 311 -2.31 34.14 -4.34
CA SER A 311 -1.11 34.33 -5.15
C SER A 311 -0.60 33.04 -5.76
N TRP A 312 -0.53 31.95 -4.98
CA TRP A 312 -0.11 30.66 -5.48
C TRP A 312 -1.11 30.08 -6.49
N ALA A 313 -2.42 30.19 -6.20
CA ALA A 313 -3.49 29.72 -7.09
C ALA A 313 -3.44 30.42 -8.45
N PHE A 314 -3.27 31.74 -8.46
CA PHE A 314 -3.14 32.53 -9.68
C PHE A 314 -1.91 32.15 -10.52
N GLU A 315 -0.74 32.00 -9.87
CA GLU A 315 0.51 31.61 -10.54
C GLU A 315 0.43 30.22 -11.21
N HIS A 316 -0.39 29.30 -10.66
CA HIS A 316 -0.49 27.91 -11.11
C HIS A 316 -1.78 27.59 -11.87
N ASP A 317 -2.55 28.60 -12.26
CA ASP A 317 -3.85 28.45 -12.93
C ASP A 317 -4.78 27.46 -12.21
N LYS A 318 -4.93 27.67 -10.89
CA LYS A 318 -5.79 26.87 -10.03
C LYS A 318 -6.91 27.70 -9.42
N PRO A 319 -8.08 27.09 -9.16
CA PRO A 319 -9.11 27.78 -8.39
C PRO A 319 -8.62 28.06 -6.97
N THR A 320 -9.02 29.19 -6.39
CA THR A 320 -8.71 29.53 -5.00
C THR A 320 -9.41 28.62 -3.99
N THR A 321 -10.51 28.02 -4.41
CA THR A 321 -11.27 27.05 -3.58
C THR A 321 -11.65 25.83 -4.39
N ARG A 322 -11.72 24.68 -3.72
CA ARG A 322 -12.20 23.42 -4.29
C ARG A 322 -13.05 22.68 -3.28
N THR A 323 -14.32 22.47 -3.63
CA THR A 323 -15.27 21.70 -2.82
C THR A 323 -15.47 20.32 -3.42
N ASP A 324 -15.40 19.27 -2.61
CA ASP A 324 -15.75 17.90 -2.98
C ASP A 324 -16.85 17.39 -2.03
N ILE A 325 -17.92 16.80 -2.58
CA ILE A 325 -19.03 16.21 -1.82
C ILE A 325 -19.20 14.75 -2.25
N HIS A 326 -19.16 13.84 -1.26
CA HIS A 326 -19.40 12.41 -1.46
C HIS A 326 -20.56 11.97 -0.60
N ALA A 327 -21.50 11.23 -1.17
CA ALA A 327 -22.60 10.62 -0.46
C ALA A 327 -22.73 9.14 -0.87
N LEU A 328 -23.02 8.27 0.11
CA LEU A 328 -23.19 6.85 -0.12
C LEU A 328 -24.27 6.29 0.80
N LEU A 329 -25.27 5.62 0.20
CA LEU A 329 -26.22 4.78 0.92
C LEU A 329 -25.80 3.31 0.77
N ARG A 330 -25.51 2.66 1.88
CA ARG A 330 -25.23 1.23 1.93
C ARG A 330 -26.47 0.47 2.32
N VAL A 331 -26.83 -0.51 1.50
CA VAL A 331 -27.87 -1.50 1.79
C VAL A 331 -27.20 -2.86 1.99
N LYS A 332 -27.46 -3.50 3.11
CA LYS A 332 -26.98 -4.85 3.43
C LYS A 332 -28.15 -5.82 3.22
N LEU A 333 -28.05 -6.65 2.19
CA LEU A 333 -28.98 -7.74 1.90
C LEU A 333 -28.66 -8.97 2.73
#